data_a31188e9d2650ddb380e145a35e51883
#
_entry.id   a31188e9d2650ddb380e145a35e51883
#
_cell.length_a   1.000
_cell.length_b   1.000
_cell.length_c   1.000
_cell.angle_alpha   90.00
_cell.angle_beta   90.00
_cell.angle_gamma   90.00
#
_symmetry.space_group_name_H-M   'P 1'
#
loop_
_entity.id
_entity.type
_entity.pdbx_description
1 polymer ?
#
loop_
_entity_poly.entity_id
_entity_poly.type
_entity_poly.pdbx_seq_one_letter_code
_entity_poly.pdbx_strand_id
1 'polypeptide(L)'
;MFIVGSAKVRSYEKGLYFRDREFKGVLSTGRHWFFDPLNKVKVDVVSQRSPWLSHKDLDVIVKSGVLKEEAVTLDLKDYERALVWIDGRFDRILDAGQYIIWSKFCKVDVEIVDARLVLFEHKDLNVILKSKDVEKVLNVFTVDEGHVGVYFKDGEYVKTLAPGQYASWMKVGKVKLYAIDTRETVLDVGGQEIMTSDKVTLRMNALVTYRVTDARKTVELVNDVSQALYREAQLALRAVIGTRELDALLVDKTVVAGELETIVRRRADEFGIRVISLGIRDIILPGEMKALLNKVIEAKKASEANIISRREETAAMRSQVNTAKLMQENPSLMRMRELEVLEKVAGSSELKVVLGEKGLADRIVNMI
;
A
#
# COMPACT_ATOMS: atom_id res chain seq x y z
N MET A 1 -57.85 49.42 29.25
CA MET A 1 -57.43 48.08 29.73
C MET A 1 -58.31 47.09 28.99
N PHE A 2 -57.76 46.33 28.02
CA PHE A 2 -58.56 45.37 27.26
C PHE A 2 -58.82 44.13 28.12
N ILE A 3 -60.06 43.95 28.50
CA ILE A 3 -60.52 42.82 29.33
C ILE A 3 -60.62 41.50 28.51
N VAL A 4 -60.59 41.65 27.17
CA VAL A 4 -60.77 40.54 26.23
C VAL A 4 -59.62 40.56 25.24
N GLY A 5 -58.83 39.50 25.22
CA GLY A 5 -57.79 39.22 24.25
C GLY A 5 -58.34 38.36 23.08
N SER A 6 -57.81 38.50 21.89
CA SER A 6 -58.13 37.58 20.80
C SER A 6 -56.86 37.15 20.04
N ALA A 7 -56.79 35.85 19.66
CA ALA A 7 -55.79 35.33 18.79
C ALA A 7 -56.41 34.71 17.54
N LYS A 8 -55.83 35.04 16.36
CA LYS A 8 -56.25 34.44 15.09
C LYS A 8 -55.19 33.43 14.65
N VAL A 9 -55.59 32.17 14.52
CA VAL A 9 -54.78 31.07 14.05
C VAL A 9 -55.21 30.67 12.64
N ARG A 10 -54.27 30.78 11.67
CA ARG A 10 -54.55 30.42 10.26
C ARG A 10 -54.49 28.91 10.06
N SER A 11 -54.92 28.41 8.88
CA SER A 11 -54.98 26.96 8.57
C SER A 11 -53.60 26.26 8.63
N TYR A 12 -52.52 27.03 8.42
CA TYR A 12 -51.14 26.53 8.48
C TYR A 12 -50.39 26.92 9.77
N GLU A 13 -51.13 27.40 10.77
CA GLU A 13 -50.60 27.88 12.05
C GLU A 13 -51.22 27.08 13.18
N LYS A 14 -50.52 27.02 14.30
CA LYS A 14 -51.01 26.56 15.60
C LYS A 14 -50.74 27.60 16.68
N GLY A 15 -51.67 27.81 17.56
CA GLY A 15 -51.50 28.66 18.74
C GLY A 15 -51.08 27.86 19.93
N LEU A 16 -49.89 28.11 20.46
CA LEU A 16 -49.45 27.57 21.72
C LEU A 16 -50.04 28.41 22.85
N TYR A 17 -50.96 27.82 23.65
CA TYR A 17 -51.72 28.55 24.66
C TYR A 17 -51.05 28.41 26.05
N PHE A 18 -50.67 29.54 26.60
CA PHE A 18 -50.09 29.65 27.91
C PHE A 18 -51.03 30.48 28.81
N ARG A 19 -51.22 30.03 30.05
CA ARG A 19 -51.91 30.78 31.09
C ARG A 19 -51.09 30.76 32.37
N ASP A 20 -50.90 31.90 33.01
CA ASP A 20 -50.04 32.06 34.19
C ASP A 20 -48.59 31.53 33.93
N ARG A 21 -48.06 31.66 32.69
CA ARG A 21 -46.77 31.17 32.22
C ARG A 21 -46.69 29.64 32.10
N GLU A 22 -47.80 28.91 32.35
CA GLU A 22 -47.86 27.47 32.16
C GLU A 22 -48.47 27.12 30.81
N PHE A 23 -47.90 26.14 30.13
CA PHE A 23 -48.48 25.60 28.91
C PHE A 23 -49.75 24.82 29.22
N LYS A 24 -50.86 25.21 28.63
CA LYS A 24 -52.17 24.57 28.87
C LYS A 24 -52.68 23.78 27.68
N GLY A 25 -52.16 24.00 26.48
CA GLY A 25 -52.59 23.26 25.31
C GLY A 25 -52.36 24.01 24.00
N VAL A 26 -53.02 23.54 22.95
CA VAL A 26 -52.87 24.06 21.56
C VAL A 26 -54.25 24.53 21.05
N LEU A 27 -54.23 25.65 20.39
CA LEU A 27 -55.42 26.22 19.73
C LEU A 27 -55.45 25.78 18.25
N SER A 28 -56.56 25.29 17.79
CA SER A 28 -56.81 24.94 16.40
C SER A 28 -57.05 26.16 15.53
N THR A 29 -57.18 25.95 14.22
CA THR A 29 -57.49 27.03 13.26
C THR A 29 -58.78 27.75 13.63
N GLY A 30 -58.73 29.09 13.64
CA GLY A 30 -59.89 29.91 13.99
C GLY A 30 -59.54 31.19 14.69
N ARG A 31 -60.57 31.91 15.15
CA ARG A 31 -60.42 33.07 15.98
C ARG A 31 -60.86 32.71 17.41
N HIS A 32 -59.91 32.81 18.34
CA HIS A 32 -60.14 32.46 19.75
C HIS A 32 -60.22 33.76 20.57
N TRP A 33 -61.20 33.82 21.46
CA TRP A 33 -61.39 34.94 22.36
C TRP A 33 -61.12 34.48 23.79
N PHE A 34 -60.41 35.30 24.55
CA PHE A 34 -60.03 35.00 25.92
C PHE A 34 -60.46 36.12 26.84
N PHE A 35 -61.10 35.76 27.92
CA PHE A 35 -61.34 36.71 29.01
C PHE A 35 -60.09 36.77 29.91
N ASP A 36 -59.35 37.87 29.86
CA ASP A 36 -58.04 37.99 30.54
C ASP A 36 -57.85 39.38 31.17
N PRO A 37 -58.55 39.66 32.28
CA PRO A 37 -58.48 40.93 32.97
C PRO A 37 -57.10 41.20 33.62
N LEU A 38 -56.31 40.12 33.83
CA LEU A 38 -54.99 40.16 34.52
C LEU A 38 -53.82 40.07 33.58
N ASN A 39 -54.07 39.99 32.27
CA ASN A 39 -53.02 39.79 31.22
C ASN A 39 -52.13 38.56 31.49
N LYS A 40 -52.76 37.47 31.86
CA LYS A 40 -52.09 36.17 32.17
C LYS A 40 -52.10 35.19 31.01
N VAL A 41 -52.85 35.47 29.97
CA VAL A 41 -52.93 34.63 28.78
C VAL A 41 -51.93 35.11 27.74
N LYS A 42 -51.12 34.15 27.26
CA LYS A 42 -50.23 34.35 26.14
C LYS A 42 -50.45 33.26 25.08
N VAL A 43 -50.62 33.69 23.85
CA VAL A 43 -50.74 32.76 22.69
C VAL A 43 -49.59 33.02 21.76
N ASP A 44 -48.68 32.06 21.65
CA ASP A 44 -47.59 32.09 20.67
C ASP A 44 -48.03 31.36 19.40
N VAL A 45 -48.25 32.11 18.33
CA VAL A 45 -48.69 31.53 17.05
C VAL A 45 -47.46 31.07 16.27
N VAL A 46 -47.39 29.74 15.97
CA VAL A 46 -46.28 29.12 15.25
C VAL A 46 -46.75 28.54 13.93
N SER A 47 -45.92 28.67 12.90
CA SER A 47 -46.21 28.15 11.56
C SER A 47 -45.85 26.66 11.46
N GLN A 48 -46.77 25.84 10.93
CA GLN A 48 -46.55 24.44 10.60
C GLN A 48 -45.92 24.23 9.20
N ARG A 49 -45.69 25.33 8.43
CA ARG A 49 -45.02 25.24 7.13
C ARG A 49 -43.51 24.92 7.27
N SER A 50 -42.90 25.40 8.36
CA SER A 50 -41.57 24.98 8.73
C SER A 50 -41.71 23.66 9.54
N PRO A 51 -41.06 22.58 9.13
CA PRO A 51 -41.17 21.33 9.88
C PRO A 51 -40.71 21.44 11.33
N TRP A 52 -39.74 22.31 11.58
CA TRP A 52 -39.09 22.45 12.88
C TRP A 52 -39.79 23.46 13.77
N LEU A 53 -40.22 23.01 14.95
CA LEU A 53 -40.70 23.93 16.01
C LEU A 53 -39.51 24.34 16.89
N SER A 54 -39.25 25.65 16.91
CA SER A 54 -38.32 26.26 17.85
C SER A 54 -39.11 27.14 18.83
N HIS A 55 -39.03 26.79 20.10
CA HIS A 55 -39.69 27.55 21.16
C HIS A 55 -38.85 27.54 22.44
N LYS A 56 -38.90 28.59 23.27
CA LYS A 56 -38.12 28.69 24.49
C LYS A 56 -38.54 27.66 25.55
N ASP A 57 -39.85 27.31 25.61
CA ASP A 57 -40.43 26.37 26.55
C ASP A 57 -40.69 25.00 25.87
N LEU A 58 -39.80 24.57 24.98
CA LEU A 58 -39.92 23.34 24.18
C LEU A 58 -40.05 22.12 25.11
N ASP A 59 -39.29 22.09 26.17
CA ASP A 59 -39.26 21.00 27.17
C ASP A 59 -40.63 20.73 27.81
N VAL A 60 -41.33 21.81 28.15
CA VAL A 60 -42.68 21.73 28.75
C VAL A 60 -43.67 21.23 27.69
N ILE A 61 -43.55 21.70 26.46
CA ILE A 61 -44.44 21.31 25.35
C ILE A 61 -44.25 19.82 25.02
N VAL A 62 -43.02 19.35 24.91
CA VAL A 62 -42.69 17.93 24.68
C VAL A 62 -43.25 17.03 25.79
N LYS A 63 -43.02 17.40 27.05
CA LYS A 63 -43.49 16.63 28.23
C LYS A 63 -45.01 16.60 28.35
N SER A 64 -45.71 17.63 27.87
CA SER A 64 -47.20 17.68 27.92
C SER A 64 -47.85 16.60 27.05
N GLY A 65 -47.18 16.13 25.99
CA GLY A 65 -47.71 15.12 25.09
C GLY A 65 -48.88 15.56 24.20
N VAL A 66 -49.31 16.82 24.25
CA VAL A 66 -50.49 17.37 23.55
C VAL A 66 -50.32 17.35 22.01
N LEU A 67 -49.03 17.42 21.54
CA LEU A 67 -48.76 17.47 20.10
C LEU A 67 -48.49 16.11 19.44
N LYS A 68 -48.65 15.00 20.16
CA LYS A 68 -48.30 13.64 19.64
C LYS A 68 -49.07 13.23 18.38
N GLU A 69 -50.27 13.76 18.16
CA GLU A 69 -51.09 13.43 16.97
C GLU A 69 -50.72 14.28 15.75
N GLU A 70 -50.10 15.47 15.94
CA GLU A 70 -49.84 16.40 14.86
C GLU A 70 -48.32 16.65 14.60
N ALA A 71 -47.49 16.18 15.49
CA ALA A 71 -46.05 16.33 15.40
C ALA A 71 -45.31 15.12 16.00
N VAL A 72 -44.15 14.83 15.44
CA VAL A 72 -43.20 13.88 16.01
C VAL A 72 -42.43 14.60 17.12
N THR A 73 -42.56 14.09 18.35
CA THR A 73 -41.85 14.61 19.53
C THR A 73 -40.71 13.68 19.87
N LEU A 74 -39.50 14.23 19.99
CA LEU A 74 -38.29 13.49 20.29
C LEU A 74 -37.68 13.99 21.60
N ASP A 75 -37.28 13.07 22.45
CA ASP A 75 -36.51 13.34 23.67
C ASP A 75 -35.29 12.40 23.67
N LEU A 76 -34.21 12.87 23.04
CA LEU A 76 -33.00 12.11 22.77
C LEU A 76 -32.05 12.20 23.98
N LYS A 77 -31.65 11.04 24.46
CA LYS A 77 -30.64 10.93 25.54
C LYS A 77 -29.23 11.24 25.01
N ASP A 78 -28.29 11.42 25.92
CA ASP A 78 -26.90 11.81 25.60
C ASP A 78 -26.23 10.85 24.60
N TYR A 79 -26.59 9.56 24.66
CA TYR A 79 -26.05 8.53 23.77
C TYR A 79 -26.89 8.26 22.52
N GLU A 80 -28.03 8.98 22.36
CA GLU A 80 -28.93 8.81 21.21
C GLU A 80 -28.71 9.92 20.19
N ARG A 81 -28.83 9.57 18.93
CA ARG A 81 -28.86 10.50 17.79
C ARG A 81 -30.05 10.14 16.93
N ALA A 82 -30.67 11.11 16.33
CA ALA A 82 -31.77 10.85 15.42
C ALA A 82 -31.42 11.29 14.01
N LEU A 83 -31.62 10.37 13.05
CA LEU A 83 -31.58 10.65 11.64
C LEU A 83 -32.97 11.04 11.19
N VAL A 84 -33.12 12.20 10.54
CA VAL A 84 -34.42 12.73 10.17
C VAL A 84 -34.53 12.81 8.65
N TRP A 85 -35.60 12.20 8.12
CA TRP A 85 -35.99 12.30 6.72
C TRP A 85 -37.33 13.04 6.63
N ILE A 86 -37.41 14.00 5.71
CA ILE A 86 -38.64 14.76 5.42
C ILE A 86 -38.99 14.50 3.97
N ASP A 87 -40.22 13.99 3.75
CA ASP A 87 -40.70 13.60 2.42
C ASP A 87 -39.75 12.67 1.66
N GLY A 88 -39.11 11.73 2.38
CA GLY A 88 -38.16 10.75 1.85
C GLY A 88 -36.77 11.32 1.53
N ARG A 89 -36.50 12.59 1.90
CA ARG A 89 -35.18 13.22 1.75
C ARG A 89 -34.51 13.36 3.10
N PHE A 90 -33.22 13.03 3.18
CA PHE A 90 -32.44 13.25 4.39
C PHE A 90 -32.33 14.76 4.68
N ASP A 91 -32.73 15.17 5.87
CA ASP A 91 -32.67 16.55 6.31
C ASP A 91 -31.42 16.79 7.19
N ARG A 92 -31.35 16.13 8.36
CA ARG A 92 -30.24 16.32 9.30
C ARG A 92 -30.11 15.20 10.32
N ILE A 93 -28.98 15.23 11.06
CA ILE A 93 -28.76 14.47 12.28
C ILE A 93 -29.05 15.36 13.47
N LEU A 94 -29.79 14.84 14.45
CA LEU A 94 -30.06 15.52 15.70
C LEU A 94 -29.14 14.98 16.80
N ASP A 95 -28.56 15.88 17.57
CA ASP A 95 -27.83 15.60 18.81
C ASP A 95 -28.81 15.28 19.94
N ALA A 96 -28.28 14.93 21.12
CA ALA A 96 -29.07 14.79 22.35
C ALA A 96 -29.85 16.08 22.63
N GLY A 97 -31.11 15.91 23.03
CA GLY A 97 -31.99 17.04 23.30
C GLY A 97 -33.43 16.77 22.92
N GLN A 98 -34.26 17.80 23.04
CA GLN A 98 -35.68 17.71 22.74
C GLN A 98 -36.03 18.42 21.45
N TYR A 99 -36.85 17.79 20.63
CA TYR A 99 -37.23 18.30 19.32
C TYR A 99 -38.70 18.01 19.03
N ILE A 100 -39.32 18.91 18.28
CA ILE A 100 -40.67 18.76 17.77
C ILE A 100 -40.66 19.04 16.28
N ILE A 101 -41.20 18.10 15.49
CA ILE A 101 -41.22 18.16 14.02
C ILE A 101 -42.68 18.02 13.59
N TRP A 102 -43.23 19.04 12.93
CA TRP A 102 -44.61 19.00 12.42
C TRP A 102 -44.76 17.94 11.32
N SER A 103 -45.75 17.06 11.46
CA SER A 103 -46.05 15.99 10.48
C SER A 103 -47.32 16.23 9.66
N LYS A 104 -47.97 17.38 9.86
CA LYS A 104 -49.23 17.70 9.17
C LYS A 104 -49.07 17.96 7.65
N PHE A 105 -48.01 18.59 7.24
CA PHE A 105 -47.78 19.00 5.85
C PHE A 105 -46.60 18.25 5.20
N CYS A 106 -45.92 17.41 5.91
CA CYS A 106 -44.80 16.62 5.41
C CYS A 106 -44.77 15.26 6.11
N LYS A 107 -44.27 14.26 5.41
CA LYS A 107 -44.01 12.95 6.00
C LYS A 107 -42.67 12.99 6.71
N VAL A 108 -42.67 12.73 8.00
CA VAL A 108 -41.45 12.72 8.83
C VAL A 108 -41.17 11.28 9.23
N ASP A 109 -40.02 10.77 8.79
CA ASP A 109 -39.49 9.47 9.20
C ASP A 109 -38.25 9.74 10.05
N VAL A 110 -38.16 9.11 11.24
CA VAL A 110 -37.07 9.30 12.19
C VAL A 110 -36.50 7.94 12.60
N GLU A 111 -35.19 7.81 12.51
CA GLU A 111 -34.46 6.65 13.00
C GLU A 111 -33.54 7.06 14.15
N ILE A 112 -33.73 6.43 15.32
CA ILE A 112 -32.88 6.68 16.49
C ILE A 112 -31.73 5.69 16.46
N VAL A 113 -30.52 6.19 16.53
CA VAL A 113 -29.26 5.42 16.51
C VAL A 113 -28.48 5.61 17.79
N ASP A 114 -27.83 4.55 18.25
CA ASP A 114 -26.99 4.57 19.44
C ASP A 114 -25.55 5.07 19.09
N ALA A 115 -25.22 6.24 19.57
CA ALA A 115 -23.90 6.84 19.32
C ALA A 115 -22.75 6.21 20.16
N ARG A 116 -23.04 5.26 21.08
CA ARG A 116 -22.00 4.48 21.77
C ARG A 116 -21.32 3.51 20.83
N LEU A 117 -22.02 3.07 19.77
CA LEU A 117 -21.43 2.39 18.63
C LEU A 117 -20.62 3.40 17.83
N VAL A 118 -19.31 3.34 17.97
CA VAL A 118 -18.41 4.39 17.49
C VAL A 118 -18.41 4.52 15.97
N LEU A 119 -18.51 3.40 15.25
CA LEU A 119 -18.71 3.39 13.80
C LEU A 119 -20.19 3.58 13.49
N PHE A 120 -20.45 4.57 12.66
CA PHE A 120 -21.77 4.81 12.12
C PHE A 120 -21.94 3.98 10.84
N GLU A 121 -22.72 2.92 10.93
CA GLU A 121 -23.04 2.05 9.78
C GLU A 121 -24.52 2.26 9.43
N HIS A 122 -24.79 2.70 8.19
CA HIS A 122 -26.15 2.91 7.70
C HIS A 122 -26.24 2.56 6.19
N LYS A 123 -27.40 2.00 5.77
CA LYS A 123 -27.63 1.63 4.35
C LYS A 123 -27.50 2.83 3.40
N ASP A 124 -27.95 3.99 3.83
CA ASP A 124 -27.96 5.23 3.05
C ASP A 124 -26.81 6.16 3.44
N LEU A 125 -25.66 5.62 3.91
CA LEU A 125 -24.50 6.41 4.35
C LEU A 125 -24.10 7.46 3.33
N ASN A 126 -24.03 7.09 2.06
CA ASN A 126 -23.63 7.99 0.98
C ASN A 126 -24.57 9.20 0.79
N VAL A 127 -25.85 9.04 1.12
CA VAL A 127 -26.83 10.14 1.07
C VAL A 127 -26.66 11.05 2.27
N ILE A 128 -26.50 10.46 3.44
CA ILE A 128 -26.30 11.18 4.71
C ILE A 128 -25.04 12.04 4.63
N LEU A 129 -23.92 11.48 4.14
CA LEU A 129 -22.63 12.18 4.06
C LEU A 129 -22.61 13.37 3.10
N LYS A 130 -23.56 13.49 2.19
CA LYS A 130 -23.70 14.65 1.28
C LYS A 130 -24.37 15.85 1.94
N SER A 131 -24.95 15.70 3.12
CA SER A 131 -25.60 16.80 3.83
C SER A 131 -24.57 17.73 4.50
N LYS A 132 -24.78 19.04 4.42
CA LYS A 132 -23.86 20.08 4.89
C LYS A 132 -23.60 20.07 6.41
N ASP A 133 -24.53 19.53 7.21
CA ASP A 133 -24.42 19.53 8.67
C ASP A 133 -23.77 18.26 9.25
N VAL A 134 -23.53 17.28 8.40
CA VAL A 134 -22.98 15.99 8.84
C VAL A 134 -21.55 16.11 9.33
N GLU A 135 -20.73 16.97 8.72
CA GLU A 135 -19.34 17.23 9.13
C GLU A 135 -19.21 17.77 10.57
N LYS A 136 -20.30 18.27 11.17
CA LYS A 136 -20.31 18.72 12.56
C LYS A 136 -20.52 17.60 13.56
N VAL A 137 -21.05 16.47 13.12
CA VAL A 137 -21.51 15.34 13.94
C VAL A 137 -20.72 14.07 13.67
N LEU A 138 -20.34 13.83 12.41
CA LEU A 138 -19.62 12.67 11.97
C LEU A 138 -18.22 13.05 11.43
N ASN A 139 -17.23 12.27 11.86
CA ASN A 139 -15.91 12.28 11.26
C ASN A 139 -15.87 11.21 10.16
N VAL A 140 -15.67 11.65 8.92
CA VAL A 140 -15.68 10.79 7.72
C VAL A 140 -14.24 10.47 7.34
N PHE A 141 -13.98 9.21 7.06
CA PHE A 141 -12.68 8.75 6.57
C PHE A 141 -12.85 7.67 5.51
N THR A 142 -11.89 7.61 4.62
CA THR A 142 -11.87 6.64 3.53
C THR A 142 -10.65 5.75 3.69
N VAL A 143 -10.83 4.46 3.48
CA VAL A 143 -9.76 3.48 3.31
C VAL A 143 -9.68 3.18 1.82
N ASP A 144 -8.55 3.54 1.22
CA ASP A 144 -8.33 3.39 -0.21
C ASP A 144 -8.15 1.91 -0.60
N GLU A 145 -8.36 1.60 -1.89
CA GLU A 145 -8.08 0.29 -2.43
C GLU A 145 -6.59 -0.05 -2.27
N GLY A 146 -6.29 -1.27 -1.88
CA GLY A 146 -4.92 -1.70 -1.54
C GLY A 146 -4.48 -1.34 -0.12
N HIS A 147 -5.30 -0.64 0.67
CA HIS A 147 -5.05 -0.35 2.07
C HIS A 147 -6.03 -1.10 2.98
N VAL A 148 -5.62 -1.25 4.22
CA VAL A 148 -6.46 -1.77 5.30
C VAL A 148 -6.40 -0.78 6.46
N GLY A 149 -7.59 -0.40 6.94
CA GLY A 149 -7.72 0.51 8.07
C GLY A 149 -7.69 -0.24 9.39
N VAL A 150 -6.74 0.06 10.29
CA VAL A 150 -6.77 -0.45 11.67
C VAL A 150 -7.34 0.63 12.56
N TYR A 151 -8.50 0.35 13.14
CA TYR A 151 -9.31 1.31 13.85
C TYR A 151 -9.21 1.13 15.36
N PHE A 152 -8.80 2.19 16.05
CA PHE A 152 -8.67 2.25 17.50
C PHE A 152 -9.61 3.29 18.09
N LYS A 153 -10.19 2.96 19.24
CA LYS A 153 -10.96 3.89 20.08
C LYS A 153 -10.31 3.96 21.45
N ASP A 154 -10.04 5.17 21.92
CA ASP A 154 -9.47 5.43 23.25
C ASP A 154 -8.20 4.63 23.55
N GLY A 155 -7.46 4.24 22.51
CA GLY A 155 -6.25 3.43 22.58
C GLY A 155 -6.47 1.92 22.45
N GLU A 156 -7.70 1.45 22.43
CA GLU A 156 -8.03 0.03 22.27
C GLU A 156 -8.37 -0.30 20.81
N TYR A 157 -7.91 -1.45 20.35
CA TYR A 157 -8.27 -1.98 19.03
C TYR A 157 -9.76 -2.33 18.97
N VAL A 158 -10.45 -1.84 17.95
CA VAL A 158 -11.86 -2.11 17.74
C VAL A 158 -12.07 -3.09 16.57
N LYS A 159 -11.57 -2.71 15.39
CA LYS A 159 -11.88 -3.45 14.16
C LYS A 159 -10.86 -3.15 13.06
N THR A 160 -10.64 -4.11 12.19
CA THR A 160 -9.92 -3.92 10.93
C THR A 160 -10.94 -3.65 9.82
N LEU A 161 -10.74 -2.56 9.06
CA LEU A 161 -11.65 -2.07 8.04
C LEU A 161 -11.10 -2.37 6.65
N ALA A 162 -11.95 -2.93 5.79
CA ALA A 162 -11.68 -3.13 4.37
C ALA A 162 -11.71 -1.78 3.61
N PRO A 163 -11.26 -1.73 2.35
CA PRO A 163 -11.42 -0.54 1.52
C PRO A 163 -12.87 -0.08 1.46
N GLY A 164 -13.09 1.23 1.63
CA GLY A 164 -14.43 1.82 1.64
C GLY A 164 -14.50 3.13 2.40
N GLN A 165 -15.68 3.71 2.41
CA GLN A 165 -15.97 4.94 3.14
C GLN A 165 -16.66 4.61 4.47
N TYR A 166 -16.20 5.23 5.53
CA TYR A 166 -16.67 5.01 6.90
C TYR A 166 -16.93 6.34 7.59
N ALA A 167 -17.76 6.29 8.60
CA ALA A 167 -18.02 7.43 9.45
C ALA A 167 -17.98 7.03 10.94
N SER A 168 -17.55 7.94 11.78
CA SER A 168 -17.56 7.76 13.24
C SER A 168 -18.16 9.00 13.90
N TRP A 169 -18.80 8.81 15.07
CA TRP A 169 -19.35 9.92 15.83
C TRP A 169 -18.25 10.83 16.37
N MET A 170 -18.41 12.13 16.18
CA MET A 170 -17.50 13.12 16.71
C MET A 170 -17.51 13.21 18.20
N LYS A 171 -17.26 13.35 19.15
CA LYS A 171 -17.48 13.53 20.58
C LYS A 171 -17.71 12.26 21.41
N VAL A 172 -17.59 11.07 20.80
CA VAL A 172 -17.88 9.79 21.49
C VAL A 172 -16.62 8.99 21.86
N GLY A 173 -15.45 9.60 21.80
CA GLY A 173 -14.16 9.00 22.12
C GLY A 173 -13.06 9.48 21.19
N LYS A 174 -11.81 9.21 21.55
CA LYS A 174 -10.66 9.51 20.70
C LYS A 174 -10.47 8.39 19.70
N VAL A 175 -10.75 8.67 18.46
CA VAL A 175 -10.60 7.74 17.34
C VAL A 175 -9.26 7.93 16.65
N LYS A 176 -8.56 6.82 16.37
CA LYS A 176 -7.38 6.79 15.50
C LYS A 176 -7.55 5.72 14.45
N LEU A 177 -7.32 6.08 13.21
CA LEU A 177 -7.27 5.18 12.07
C LEU A 177 -5.84 5.14 11.52
N TYR A 178 -5.30 3.94 11.39
CA TYR A 178 -4.04 3.70 10.69
C TYR A 178 -4.34 3.01 9.35
N ALA A 179 -4.10 3.71 8.26
CA ALA A 179 -4.22 3.13 6.92
C ALA A 179 -2.89 2.46 6.57
N ILE A 180 -2.92 1.15 6.40
CA ILE A 180 -1.74 0.31 6.09
C ILE A 180 -1.84 -0.17 4.66
N ASP A 181 -0.81 0.11 3.85
CA ASP A 181 -0.69 -0.42 2.50
C ASP A 181 -0.39 -1.92 2.55
N THR A 182 -1.20 -2.72 1.85
CA THR A 182 -1.08 -4.18 1.78
C THR A 182 -0.48 -4.68 0.47
N ARG A 183 -0.14 -3.74 -0.43
CA ARG A 183 0.52 -4.04 -1.71
C ARG A 183 1.97 -4.42 -1.49
N GLU A 184 2.57 -5.00 -2.51
CA GLU A 184 3.98 -5.32 -2.49
C GLU A 184 4.83 -4.06 -2.51
N THR A 185 5.76 -3.98 -1.57
CA THR A 185 6.68 -2.85 -1.40
C THR A 185 8.11 -3.37 -1.44
N VAL A 186 8.99 -2.63 -2.09
CA VAL A 186 10.43 -2.96 -2.17
C VAL A 186 11.20 -2.05 -1.22
N LEU A 187 11.97 -2.67 -0.36
CA LEU A 187 12.89 -2.00 0.55
C LEU A 187 14.33 -2.19 0.06
N ASP A 188 15.02 -1.10 -0.20
CA ASP A 188 16.45 -1.12 -0.54
C ASP A 188 17.29 -1.04 0.73
N VAL A 189 18.03 -2.10 1.02
CA VAL A 189 19.00 -2.18 2.12
C VAL A 189 20.39 -1.91 1.58
N GLY A 190 20.71 -0.61 1.50
CA GLY A 190 21.91 -0.15 0.82
C GLY A 190 23.12 0.09 1.73
N GLY A 191 24.30 -0.01 1.14
CA GLY A 191 25.53 0.56 1.68
C GLY A 191 26.11 -0.09 2.92
N GLN A 192 25.81 -1.36 3.20
CA GLN A 192 26.35 -2.04 4.38
C GLN A 192 27.81 -2.44 4.17
N GLU A 193 28.72 -1.84 4.96
CA GLU A 193 30.11 -2.29 5.05
C GLU A 193 30.20 -3.46 6.02
N ILE A 194 30.63 -4.62 5.51
CA ILE A 194 30.68 -5.87 6.23
C ILE A 194 32.04 -6.52 5.98
N MET A 195 32.63 -7.11 7.01
CA MET A 195 33.85 -7.86 6.93
C MET A 195 33.54 -9.35 6.85
N THR A 196 34.11 -10.02 5.88
CA THR A 196 34.05 -11.49 5.72
C THR A 196 34.92 -12.22 6.73
N SER A 197 34.81 -13.56 6.81
CA SER A 197 35.64 -14.38 7.70
C SER A 197 37.14 -14.29 7.38
N ASP A 198 37.50 -14.09 6.11
CA ASP A 198 38.85 -13.89 5.61
C ASP A 198 39.32 -12.41 5.70
N LYS A 199 38.60 -11.59 6.49
CA LYS A 199 38.91 -10.18 6.81
C LYS A 199 38.90 -9.22 5.62
N VAL A 200 38.20 -9.57 4.55
CA VAL A 200 37.94 -8.65 3.45
C VAL A 200 36.74 -7.81 3.75
N THR A 201 36.90 -6.48 3.73
CA THR A 201 35.79 -5.55 3.84
C THR A 201 35.12 -5.38 2.48
N LEU A 202 33.81 -5.55 2.43
CA LEU A 202 33.00 -5.34 1.24
C LEU A 202 31.77 -4.48 1.57
N ARG A 203 31.22 -3.82 0.56
CA ARG A 203 29.94 -3.12 0.67
C ARG A 203 28.90 -3.91 -0.10
N MET A 204 27.76 -4.15 0.56
CA MET A 204 26.70 -4.96 0.00
C MET A 204 25.37 -4.21 0.01
N ASN A 205 24.61 -4.38 -1.08
CA ASN A 205 23.25 -3.89 -1.23
C ASN A 205 22.31 -5.09 -1.41
N ALA A 206 21.19 -5.08 -0.69
CA ALA A 206 20.15 -6.09 -0.81
C ALA A 206 18.78 -5.43 -1.04
N LEU A 207 17.91 -6.13 -1.73
CA LEU A 207 16.52 -5.73 -1.94
C LEU A 207 15.61 -6.72 -1.21
N VAL A 208 14.67 -6.20 -0.44
CA VAL A 208 13.65 -6.98 0.26
C VAL A 208 12.30 -6.59 -0.28
N THR A 209 11.62 -7.52 -0.95
CA THR A 209 10.23 -7.34 -1.37
C THR A 209 9.32 -7.93 -0.31
N TYR A 210 8.41 -7.14 0.20
CA TYR A 210 7.50 -7.56 1.26
C TYR A 210 6.10 -6.98 1.07
N ARG A 211 5.13 -7.54 1.79
CA ARG A 211 3.77 -7.00 1.95
C ARG A 211 3.29 -7.21 3.38
N VAL A 212 2.40 -6.33 3.83
CA VAL A 212 1.72 -6.51 5.11
C VAL A 212 0.58 -7.52 4.96
N THR A 213 0.55 -8.54 5.79
CA THR A 213 -0.49 -9.58 5.82
C THR A 213 -1.40 -9.46 7.03
N ASP A 214 -0.89 -8.94 8.14
CA ASP A 214 -1.65 -8.69 9.36
C ASP A 214 -1.41 -7.24 9.81
N ALA A 215 -2.25 -6.33 9.31
CA ALA A 215 -2.15 -4.90 9.61
C ALA A 215 -2.30 -4.59 11.11
N ARG A 216 -3.09 -5.39 11.85
CA ARG A 216 -3.28 -5.22 13.29
C ARG A 216 -1.95 -5.45 14.02
N LYS A 217 -1.32 -6.61 13.82
CA LYS A 217 -0.02 -6.92 14.45
C LYS A 217 1.03 -5.88 14.10
N THR A 218 1.03 -5.43 12.85
CA THR A 218 1.96 -4.43 12.37
C THR A 218 1.83 -3.12 13.15
N VAL A 219 0.63 -2.61 13.36
CA VAL A 219 0.39 -1.36 14.10
C VAL A 219 0.65 -1.51 15.60
N GLU A 220 0.34 -2.66 16.18
CA GLU A 220 0.52 -2.91 17.62
C GLU A 220 1.98 -3.12 18.00
N LEU A 221 2.79 -3.77 17.13
CA LEU A 221 4.14 -4.21 17.47
C LEU A 221 5.25 -3.31 16.91
N VAL A 222 4.99 -2.60 15.81
CA VAL A 222 6.01 -1.87 15.07
C VAL A 222 5.53 -0.47 14.75
N ASN A 223 6.35 0.53 15.09
CA ASN A 223 6.03 1.93 14.76
C ASN A 223 6.25 2.24 13.27
N ASP A 224 7.33 1.71 12.69
CA ASP A 224 7.69 1.86 11.28
C ASP A 224 8.17 0.52 10.72
N VAL A 225 7.36 -0.03 9.81
CA VAL A 225 7.59 -1.31 9.15
C VAL A 225 8.91 -1.33 8.38
N SER A 226 9.15 -0.27 7.61
CA SER A 226 10.32 -0.18 6.75
C SER A 226 11.60 -0.15 7.56
N GLN A 227 11.62 0.63 8.64
CA GLN A 227 12.78 0.71 9.52
C GLN A 227 13.03 -0.58 10.30
N ALA A 228 11.97 -1.25 10.78
CA ALA A 228 12.12 -2.52 11.48
C ALA A 228 12.69 -3.59 10.56
N LEU A 229 12.11 -3.74 9.36
CA LEU A 229 12.57 -4.71 8.37
C LEU A 229 13.99 -4.39 7.87
N TYR A 230 14.30 -3.13 7.68
CA TYR A 230 15.65 -2.65 7.32
C TYR A 230 16.70 -3.10 8.35
N ARG A 231 16.41 -2.90 9.64
CA ARG A 231 17.30 -3.32 10.75
C ARG A 231 17.49 -4.83 10.79
N GLU A 232 16.41 -5.59 10.66
CA GLU A 232 16.49 -7.08 10.66
C GLU A 232 17.31 -7.57 9.45
N ALA A 233 17.11 -6.98 8.28
CA ALA A 233 17.90 -7.29 7.09
C ALA A 233 19.39 -6.95 7.27
N GLN A 234 19.72 -5.80 7.89
CA GLN A 234 21.10 -5.47 8.21
C GLN A 234 21.77 -6.48 9.15
N LEU A 235 21.04 -6.88 10.21
CA LEU A 235 21.57 -7.86 11.17
C LEU A 235 21.77 -9.21 10.51
N ALA A 236 20.84 -9.65 9.68
CA ALA A 236 20.95 -10.89 8.91
C ALA A 236 22.14 -10.86 7.96
N LEU A 237 22.32 -9.75 7.20
CA LEU A 237 23.47 -9.55 6.32
C LEU A 237 24.80 -9.72 7.08
N ARG A 238 24.96 -9.05 8.22
CA ARG A 238 26.17 -9.17 9.03
C ARG A 238 26.39 -10.58 9.54
N ALA A 239 25.35 -11.24 10.01
CA ALA A 239 25.45 -12.60 10.56
C ALA A 239 25.89 -13.62 9.50
N VAL A 240 25.28 -13.58 8.31
CA VAL A 240 25.55 -14.58 7.25
C VAL A 240 26.88 -14.31 6.56
N ILE A 241 27.18 -13.04 6.25
CA ILE A 241 28.40 -12.67 5.49
C ILE A 241 29.64 -12.79 6.37
N GLY A 242 29.56 -12.37 7.64
CA GLY A 242 30.69 -12.41 8.57
C GLY A 242 31.23 -13.83 8.84
N THR A 243 30.45 -14.86 8.56
CA THR A 243 30.86 -16.28 8.72
C THR A 243 31.44 -16.92 7.45
N ARG A 244 31.42 -16.22 6.30
CA ARG A 244 31.79 -16.76 4.99
C ARG A 244 33.02 -16.07 4.42
N GLU A 245 33.77 -16.83 3.60
CA GLU A 245 34.88 -16.29 2.81
C GLU A 245 34.33 -15.58 1.55
N LEU A 246 35.10 -14.62 1.03
CA LEU A 246 34.74 -13.85 -0.15
C LEU A 246 34.46 -14.73 -1.37
N ASP A 247 35.34 -15.72 -1.64
CA ASP A 247 35.18 -16.58 -2.79
C ASP A 247 33.89 -17.39 -2.74
N ALA A 248 33.52 -17.93 -1.54
CA ALA A 248 32.25 -18.64 -1.33
C ALA A 248 31.05 -17.71 -1.56
N LEU A 249 31.10 -16.44 -1.12
CA LEU A 249 30.04 -15.45 -1.34
C LEU A 249 29.85 -15.12 -2.84
N LEU A 250 30.93 -15.09 -3.61
CA LEU A 250 30.88 -14.78 -5.04
C LEU A 250 30.34 -15.95 -5.87
N VAL A 251 30.62 -17.19 -5.44
CA VAL A 251 30.19 -18.43 -6.13
C VAL A 251 28.72 -18.73 -5.82
N ASP A 252 28.31 -18.66 -4.55
CA ASP A 252 27.02 -19.19 -4.08
C ASP A 252 26.04 -18.08 -3.65
N LYS A 253 25.95 -17.00 -4.43
CA LYS A 253 25.06 -15.84 -4.14
C LYS A 253 23.61 -16.25 -3.86
N THR A 254 23.09 -17.24 -4.59
CA THR A 254 21.72 -17.72 -4.45
C THR A 254 21.47 -18.43 -3.13
N VAL A 255 22.45 -19.23 -2.66
CA VAL A 255 22.38 -19.92 -1.37
C VAL A 255 22.41 -18.90 -0.22
N VAL A 256 23.30 -17.91 -0.33
CA VAL A 256 23.39 -16.81 0.66
C VAL A 256 22.10 -16.01 0.73
N ALA A 257 21.51 -15.67 -0.41
CA ALA A 257 20.23 -14.97 -0.46
C ALA A 257 19.10 -15.79 0.20
N GLY A 258 19.04 -17.11 -0.01
CA GLY A 258 18.04 -17.98 0.61
C GLY A 258 18.17 -18.08 2.15
N GLU A 259 19.39 -18.12 2.68
CA GLU A 259 19.62 -18.08 4.13
C GLU A 259 19.21 -16.73 4.74
N LEU A 260 19.59 -15.63 4.08
CA LEU A 260 19.17 -14.28 4.48
C LEU A 260 17.66 -14.17 4.49
N GLU A 261 17.01 -14.64 3.43
CA GLU A 261 15.55 -14.63 3.32
C GLU A 261 14.90 -15.40 4.46
N THR A 262 15.43 -16.57 4.81
CA THR A 262 14.89 -17.41 5.89
C THR A 262 14.96 -16.70 7.25
N ILE A 263 16.08 -16.03 7.55
CA ILE A 263 16.27 -15.29 8.80
C ILE A 263 15.32 -14.08 8.87
N VAL A 264 15.29 -13.28 7.81
CA VAL A 264 14.47 -12.06 7.75
C VAL A 264 12.98 -12.40 7.74
N ARG A 265 12.58 -13.44 7.01
CA ARG A 265 11.20 -13.92 6.94
C ARG A 265 10.66 -14.30 8.32
N ARG A 266 11.41 -15.07 9.09
CA ARG A 266 10.98 -15.47 10.44
C ARG A 266 10.68 -14.27 11.34
N ARG A 267 11.53 -13.24 11.30
CA ARG A 267 11.32 -12.01 12.09
C ARG A 267 10.19 -11.15 11.54
N ALA A 268 10.07 -11.05 10.22
CA ALA A 268 9.00 -10.30 9.57
C ALA A 268 7.61 -10.88 9.87
N ASP A 269 7.48 -12.21 9.90
CA ASP A 269 6.22 -12.89 10.21
C ASP A 269 5.75 -12.56 11.64
N GLU A 270 6.65 -12.34 12.60
CA GLU A 270 6.31 -11.90 13.96
C GLU A 270 5.60 -10.53 13.95
N PHE A 271 5.94 -9.66 13.02
CA PHE A 271 5.36 -8.32 12.86
C PHE A 271 4.12 -8.28 11.94
N GLY A 272 3.67 -9.43 11.44
CA GLY A 272 2.55 -9.52 10.49
C GLY A 272 2.94 -9.12 9.05
N ILE A 273 4.22 -9.25 8.71
CA ILE A 273 4.79 -8.90 7.40
C ILE A 273 5.24 -10.18 6.72
N ARG A 274 4.86 -10.38 5.46
CA ARG A 274 5.36 -11.48 4.65
C ARG A 274 6.44 -10.99 3.71
N VAL A 275 7.64 -11.53 3.85
CA VAL A 275 8.73 -11.36 2.88
C VAL A 275 8.44 -12.27 1.67
N ILE A 276 8.37 -11.66 0.50
CA ILE A 276 8.13 -12.34 -0.78
C ILE A 276 9.45 -12.84 -1.35
N SER A 277 10.44 -11.96 -1.39
CA SER A 277 11.78 -12.29 -1.85
C SER A 277 12.82 -11.40 -1.19
N LEU A 278 14.02 -11.95 -0.99
CA LEU A 278 15.20 -11.20 -0.62
C LEU A 278 16.31 -11.54 -1.61
N GLY A 279 16.88 -10.52 -2.23
CA GLY A 279 17.95 -10.68 -3.21
C GLY A 279 19.14 -9.76 -2.90
N ILE A 280 20.35 -10.29 -3.17
CA ILE A 280 21.57 -9.48 -3.15
C ILE A 280 21.65 -8.75 -4.49
N ARG A 281 21.60 -7.40 -4.45
CA ARG A 281 21.69 -6.58 -5.65
C ARG A 281 23.14 -6.45 -6.12
N ASP A 282 24.00 -5.94 -5.26
CA ASP A 282 25.39 -5.66 -5.60
C ASP A 282 26.32 -6.03 -4.46
N ILE A 283 27.53 -6.50 -4.84
CA ILE A 283 28.66 -6.70 -3.95
C ILE A 283 29.78 -5.80 -4.46
N ILE A 284 30.15 -4.79 -3.69
CA ILE A 284 31.15 -3.80 -4.06
C ILE A 284 32.40 -4.04 -3.23
N LEU A 285 33.51 -4.33 -3.90
CA LEU A 285 34.82 -4.52 -3.29
C LEU A 285 35.60 -3.21 -3.28
N PRO A 286 36.49 -2.97 -2.29
CA PRO A 286 37.45 -1.89 -2.33
C PRO A 286 38.33 -1.93 -3.59
N GLY A 287 38.72 -0.76 -4.10
CA GLY A 287 39.44 -0.69 -5.38
C GLY A 287 40.73 -1.50 -5.44
N GLU A 288 41.50 -1.52 -4.35
CA GLU A 288 42.73 -2.31 -4.24
C GLU A 288 42.48 -3.82 -4.32
N MET A 289 41.47 -4.30 -3.62
CA MET A 289 41.07 -5.73 -3.63
C MET A 289 40.57 -6.13 -5.02
N LYS A 290 39.77 -5.28 -5.67
CA LYS A 290 39.32 -5.51 -7.06
C LYS A 290 40.49 -5.64 -8.03
N ALA A 291 41.54 -4.78 -7.88
CA ALA A 291 42.72 -4.86 -8.71
C ALA A 291 43.56 -6.15 -8.48
N LEU A 292 43.65 -6.60 -7.23
CA LEU A 292 44.30 -7.88 -6.87
C LEU A 292 43.57 -9.09 -7.46
N LEU A 293 42.25 -9.14 -7.30
CA LEU A 293 41.43 -10.21 -7.87
C LEU A 293 41.51 -10.25 -9.40
N ASN A 294 41.50 -9.11 -10.07
CA ASN A 294 41.64 -9.05 -11.52
C ASN A 294 43.02 -9.61 -11.97
N LYS A 295 44.11 -9.30 -11.28
CA LYS A 295 45.44 -9.87 -11.59
C LYS A 295 45.46 -11.39 -11.43
N VAL A 296 44.82 -11.94 -10.38
CA VAL A 296 44.72 -13.38 -10.18
C VAL A 296 43.88 -14.04 -11.31
N ILE A 297 42.77 -13.43 -11.69
CA ILE A 297 41.92 -13.93 -12.77
C ILE A 297 42.66 -13.86 -14.11
N GLU A 298 43.37 -12.77 -14.42
CA GLU A 298 44.20 -12.63 -15.63
C GLU A 298 45.27 -13.71 -15.70
N ALA A 299 46.01 -13.91 -14.59
CA ALA A 299 47.05 -14.95 -14.54
C ALA A 299 46.45 -16.38 -14.72
N LYS A 300 45.29 -16.65 -14.12
CA LYS A 300 44.58 -17.94 -14.31
C LYS A 300 44.14 -18.12 -15.75
N LYS A 301 43.51 -17.12 -16.37
CA LYS A 301 43.08 -17.16 -17.74
C LYS A 301 44.23 -17.28 -18.75
N ALA A 302 45.35 -16.56 -18.50
CA ALA A 302 46.55 -16.72 -19.29
C ALA A 302 47.12 -18.15 -19.20
N SER A 303 47.16 -18.74 -17.99
CA SER A 303 47.61 -20.13 -17.84
C SER A 303 46.70 -21.12 -18.54
N GLU A 304 45.37 -20.97 -18.44
CA GLU A 304 44.39 -21.80 -19.16
C GLU A 304 44.56 -21.69 -20.66
N ALA A 305 44.71 -20.47 -21.19
CA ALA A 305 44.98 -20.21 -22.61
C ALA A 305 46.27 -20.88 -23.10
N ASN A 306 47.34 -20.78 -22.33
CA ASN A 306 48.63 -21.43 -22.65
C ASN A 306 48.48 -22.98 -22.66
N ILE A 307 47.74 -23.56 -21.74
CA ILE A 307 47.50 -25.02 -21.71
C ILE A 307 46.73 -25.45 -22.99
N ILE A 308 45.70 -24.69 -23.36
CA ILE A 308 44.91 -24.96 -24.57
C ILE A 308 45.80 -24.85 -25.81
N SER A 309 46.57 -23.74 -25.95
CA SER A 309 47.45 -23.52 -27.06
C SER A 309 48.50 -24.66 -27.23
N ARG A 310 49.13 -25.08 -26.11
CA ARG A 310 50.07 -26.22 -26.15
C ARG A 310 49.42 -27.56 -26.50
N ARG A 311 48.16 -27.77 -26.06
CA ARG A 311 47.42 -28.98 -26.45
C ARG A 311 47.13 -28.97 -27.97
N GLU A 312 46.69 -27.83 -28.49
CA GLU A 312 46.44 -27.67 -29.92
C GLU A 312 47.72 -27.78 -30.76
N GLU A 313 48.83 -27.19 -30.34
CA GLU A 313 50.16 -27.35 -30.97
C GLU A 313 50.57 -28.83 -30.99
N THR A 314 50.40 -29.51 -29.84
CA THR A 314 50.72 -30.96 -29.79
C THR A 314 49.83 -31.81 -30.67
N ALA A 315 48.54 -31.48 -30.75
CA ALA A 315 47.58 -32.14 -31.62
C ALA A 315 47.91 -31.88 -33.09
N ALA A 316 48.26 -30.66 -33.45
CA ALA A 316 48.70 -30.28 -34.78
C ALA A 316 49.99 -31.02 -35.21
N MET A 317 51.01 -31.04 -34.30
CA MET A 317 52.23 -31.82 -34.58
C MET A 317 51.98 -33.28 -34.76
N ARG A 318 51.11 -33.92 -33.92
CA ARG A 318 50.73 -35.35 -34.10
C ARG A 318 50.02 -35.54 -35.43
N SER A 319 49.12 -34.67 -35.81
CA SER A 319 48.43 -34.72 -37.12
C SER A 319 49.43 -34.59 -38.26
N GLN A 320 50.40 -33.67 -38.18
CA GLN A 320 51.46 -33.51 -39.19
C GLN A 320 52.34 -34.75 -39.30
N VAL A 321 52.77 -35.37 -38.15
CA VAL A 321 53.56 -36.61 -38.14
C VAL A 321 52.76 -37.79 -38.78
N ASN A 322 51.47 -37.90 -38.43
CA ASN A 322 50.63 -38.93 -39.06
C ASN A 322 50.47 -38.70 -40.58
N THR A 323 50.30 -37.45 -40.97
CA THR A 323 50.21 -37.09 -42.40
C THR A 323 51.52 -37.40 -43.13
N ALA A 324 52.66 -37.06 -42.53
CA ALA A 324 53.96 -37.36 -43.05
C ALA A 324 54.20 -38.86 -43.19
N LYS A 325 53.81 -39.71 -42.23
CA LYS A 325 53.84 -41.18 -42.35
C LYS A 325 53.00 -41.72 -43.50
N LEU A 326 51.74 -41.23 -43.62
CA LEU A 326 50.86 -41.63 -44.72
C LEU A 326 51.40 -41.26 -46.07
N MET A 327 52.09 -40.12 -46.22
CA MET A 327 52.74 -39.68 -47.44
C MET A 327 54.00 -40.53 -47.71
N GLN A 328 54.74 -40.97 -46.73
CA GLN A 328 55.91 -41.82 -46.87
C GLN A 328 55.50 -43.23 -47.32
N GLU A 329 54.37 -43.78 -46.84
CA GLU A 329 53.81 -45.05 -47.24
C GLU A 329 53.12 -45.02 -48.57
N ASN A 330 52.70 -43.86 -49.08
CA ASN A 330 51.97 -43.70 -50.35
C ASN A 330 52.61 -42.63 -51.24
N PRO A 331 53.55 -42.98 -52.16
CA PRO A 331 54.22 -42.00 -53.02
C PRO A 331 53.28 -41.18 -53.93
N SER A 332 52.13 -41.75 -54.29
CA SER A 332 51.10 -41.01 -55.05
C SER A 332 50.49 -39.84 -54.32
N LEU A 333 50.25 -39.95 -52.97
CA LEU A 333 49.77 -38.87 -52.10
C LEU A 333 50.83 -37.78 -51.94
N MET A 334 52.11 -38.16 -51.88
CA MET A 334 53.15 -37.19 -51.80
C MET A 334 53.23 -36.36 -53.12
N ARG A 335 53.08 -36.95 -54.25
CA ARG A 335 53.08 -36.29 -55.57
C ARG A 335 51.88 -35.30 -55.70
N MET A 336 50.68 -35.73 -55.22
CA MET A 336 49.50 -34.86 -55.22
C MET A 336 49.72 -33.62 -54.31
N ARG A 337 50.33 -33.79 -53.13
CA ARG A 337 50.63 -32.69 -52.19
C ARG A 337 51.68 -31.74 -52.74
N GLU A 338 52.68 -32.25 -53.44
CA GLU A 338 53.68 -31.42 -54.16
C GLU A 338 52.99 -30.53 -55.21
N LEU A 339 52.06 -31.10 -56.02
CA LEU A 339 51.28 -30.35 -57.02
C LEU A 339 50.40 -29.28 -56.36
N GLU A 340 49.72 -29.63 -55.25
CA GLU A 340 48.86 -28.67 -54.47
C GLU A 340 49.67 -27.52 -53.90
N VAL A 341 50.88 -27.76 -53.35
CA VAL A 341 51.80 -26.75 -52.89
C VAL A 341 52.28 -25.83 -54.03
N LEU A 342 52.62 -26.45 -55.22
CA LEU A 342 53.01 -25.69 -56.35
C LEU A 342 51.85 -24.82 -56.92
N GLU A 343 50.62 -25.32 -56.90
CA GLU A 343 49.42 -24.55 -57.29
C GLU A 343 49.20 -23.36 -56.35
N LYS A 344 49.35 -23.57 -55.03
CA LYS A 344 49.21 -22.51 -54.02
C LYS A 344 50.30 -21.45 -54.12
N VAL A 345 51.53 -21.83 -54.42
CA VAL A 345 52.65 -20.94 -54.64
C VAL A 345 52.53 -20.17 -55.95
N ALA A 346 52.07 -20.87 -57.04
CA ALA A 346 51.80 -20.23 -58.31
C ALA A 346 50.65 -19.23 -58.31
N GLY A 347 49.65 -19.43 -57.40
CA GLY A 347 48.54 -18.49 -57.22
C GLY A 347 48.88 -17.28 -56.41
N SER A 348 50.01 -17.24 -55.66
CA SER A 348 50.40 -16.15 -54.70
C SER A 348 51.52 -15.28 -55.21
N SER A 349 52.24 -15.57 -56.33
CA SER A 349 53.35 -14.76 -56.81
C SER A 349 53.66 -15.07 -58.30
N GLU A 350 54.26 -14.13 -59.06
CA GLU A 350 54.85 -14.43 -60.35
C GLU A 350 56.08 -15.34 -60.18
N LEU A 351 55.91 -16.67 -60.27
CA LEU A 351 56.96 -17.66 -60.08
C LEU A 351 57.30 -18.28 -61.41
N LYS A 352 58.54 -18.16 -61.88
CA LYS A 352 59.11 -18.96 -62.93
C LYS A 352 59.63 -20.28 -62.34
N VAL A 353 58.93 -21.38 -62.57
CA VAL A 353 59.33 -22.72 -62.13
C VAL A 353 60.07 -23.38 -63.30
N VAL A 354 61.37 -23.71 -63.10
CA VAL A 354 62.16 -24.50 -64.06
C VAL A 354 62.09 -25.97 -63.64
N LEU A 355 61.39 -26.83 -64.40
CA LEU A 355 61.27 -28.26 -64.15
C LEU A 355 62.47 -28.99 -64.77
N GLY A 356 63.34 -29.54 -63.93
CA GLY A 356 64.44 -30.43 -64.34
C GLY A 356 64.04 -31.90 -64.20
N GLU A 357 64.73 -32.80 -64.91
CA GLU A 357 64.39 -34.24 -65.05
C GLU A 357 64.57 -35.08 -63.75
N LYS A 358 64.99 -34.52 -62.62
CA LYS A 358 65.09 -35.25 -61.32
C LYS A 358 64.40 -34.46 -60.22
N GLY A 359 63.31 -35.06 -59.78
CA GLY A 359 62.54 -34.71 -58.53
C GLY A 359 62.29 -33.23 -58.24
N LEU A 360 61.01 -32.82 -58.04
CA LEU A 360 60.57 -31.45 -57.80
C LEU A 360 61.20 -30.79 -56.53
N ALA A 361 61.75 -31.60 -55.61
CA ALA A 361 62.31 -31.12 -54.34
C ALA A 361 63.71 -30.44 -54.48
N ASP A 362 64.47 -30.70 -55.56
CA ASP A 362 65.89 -30.28 -55.63
C ASP A 362 66.14 -28.96 -56.37
N ARG A 363 65.17 -28.32 -57.00
CA ARG A 363 65.37 -27.10 -57.77
C ARG A 363 64.25 -26.09 -57.69
N ILE A 364 64.06 -25.50 -56.53
CA ILE A 364 63.39 -24.19 -56.38
C ILE A 364 64.45 -23.15 -56.12
N VAL A 365 64.82 -22.41 -57.19
CA VAL A 365 65.68 -21.23 -57.05
C VAL A 365 64.78 -20.03 -57.08
N ASN A 366 64.67 -19.32 -55.90
CA ASN A 366 64.07 -17.98 -55.89
C ASN A 366 65.01 -17.04 -56.65
N MET A 367 64.52 -16.51 -57.71
CA MET A 367 65.10 -15.31 -58.33
C MET A 367 64.21 -14.15 -57.93
N ILE A 368 64.66 -13.32 -56.98
CA ILE A 368 64.12 -12.01 -56.59
C ILE A 368 64.56 -11.03 -57.69
#